data_a88efef440b81bfcf22f2a87cbdb4a9d
#
_entry.id   a88efef440b81bfcf22f2a87cbdb4a9d
#
_cell.length_a   1.000
_cell.length_b   1.000
_cell.length_c   1.000
_cell.angle_alpha   90.00
_cell.angle_beta   90.00
_cell.angle_gamma   90.00
#
_symmetry.space_group_name_H-M   'P 1'
#
loop_
_entity.id
_entity.type
_entity.pdbx_description
1 polymer ?
#
loop_
_entity_poly.entity_id
_entity_poly.type
_entity_poly.pdbx_seq_one_letter_code
_entity_poly.pdbx_strand_id
1 'polypeptide(L)' 'MNVEQLAEMIASFTNNMVLDAAKQMEGNKSAGRRVRVASSEIRKLCKEIRKASLGMD' A
#
# COMPACT_ATOMS: atom_id res chain seq x y z
N MET A 1 -6.32 -0.08 15.06
CA MET A 1 -7.15 0.13 13.84
C MET A 1 -7.91 -1.15 13.54
N ASN A 2 -9.12 -1.02 13.07
CA ASN A 2 -9.92 -2.19 12.71
C ASN A 2 -9.62 -2.65 11.27
N VAL A 3 -10.17 -3.81 10.90
CA VAL A 3 -9.94 -4.43 9.59
C VAL A 3 -10.34 -3.50 8.44
N GLU A 4 -11.48 -2.82 8.57
CA GLU A 4 -11.96 -1.92 7.52
C GLU A 4 -11.03 -0.72 7.32
N GLN A 5 -10.58 -0.11 8.42
CA GLN A 5 -9.63 1.01 8.35
C GLN A 5 -8.31 0.61 7.70
N LEU A 6 -7.81 -0.57 8.06
CA LEU A 6 -6.57 -1.08 7.46
C LEU A 6 -6.74 -1.35 5.97
N ALA A 7 -7.88 -1.91 5.56
CA ALA A 7 -8.18 -2.14 4.15
C ALA A 7 -8.24 -0.82 3.37
N GLU A 8 -8.84 0.21 3.95
CA GLU A 8 -8.91 1.54 3.32
C GLU A 8 -7.52 2.16 3.15
N MET A 9 -6.65 1.98 4.14
CA MET A 9 -5.27 2.46 4.02
C MET A 9 -4.51 1.73 2.91
N ILE A 10 -4.68 0.41 2.83
CA ILE A 10 -4.06 -0.39 1.77
C ILE A 10 -4.54 0.11 0.40
N ALA A 11 -5.83 0.34 0.25
CA ALA A 11 -6.40 0.85 -1.00
C ALA A 11 -5.83 2.21 -1.38
N SER A 12 -5.68 3.11 -0.41
CA SER A 12 -5.10 4.43 -0.65
C SER A 12 -3.65 4.34 -1.14
N PHE A 13 -2.82 3.55 -0.48
CA PHE A 13 -1.44 3.33 -0.92
C PHE A 13 -1.38 2.69 -2.31
N THR A 14 -2.26 1.73 -2.57
CA THR A 14 -2.32 1.05 -3.87
C THR A 14 -2.70 2.01 -4.99
N ASN A 15 -3.70 2.86 -4.76
CA ASN A 15 -4.13 3.85 -5.75
C ASN A 15 -3.00 4.82 -6.10
N ASN A 16 -2.29 5.31 -5.09
CA ASN A 16 -1.15 6.20 -5.30
C ASN A 16 -0.02 5.48 -6.02
N MET A 17 0.21 4.22 -5.68
CA MET A 17 1.26 3.41 -6.32
C MET A 17 0.98 3.21 -7.81
N VAL A 18 -0.27 3.04 -8.21
CA VAL A 18 -0.64 2.90 -9.62
C VAL A 18 -0.27 4.17 -10.39
N LEU A 19 -0.56 5.34 -9.83
CA LEU A 19 -0.22 6.61 -10.46
C LEU A 19 1.29 6.79 -10.59
N ASP A 20 2.03 6.47 -9.53
CA ASP A 20 3.48 6.58 -9.54
C ASP A 20 4.14 5.56 -10.46
N ALA A 21 3.57 4.36 -10.57
CA ALA A 21 4.08 3.34 -11.48
C ALA A 21 3.99 3.82 -12.94
N ALA A 22 2.89 4.47 -13.30
CA ALA A 22 2.73 5.04 -14.64
C ALA A 22 3.80 6.11 -14.91
N LYS A 23 4.06 6.99 -13.93
CA LYS A 23 5.10 8.01 -14.05
C LYS A 23 6.49 7.41 -14.15
N GLN A 24 6.76 6.34 -13.42
CA GLN A 24 8.04 5.65 -13.49
C GLN A 24 8.28 5.09 -14.88
N MET A 25 7.25 4.52 -15.51
CA MET A 25 7.35 4.00 -16.87
C MET A 25 7.69 5.10 -17.89
N GLU A 26 7.37 6.35 -17.57
CA GLU A 26 7.72 7.52 -18.38
C GLU A 26 9.14 8.03 -18.09
N GLY A 27 9.86 7.37 -17.18
CA GLY A 27 11.23 7.75 -16.85
C GLY A 27 11.39 8.57 -15.58
N ASN A 28 10.34 8.76 -14.79
CA ASN A 28 10.41 9.53 -13.55
C ASN A 28 11.00 8.67 -12.42
N LYS A 29 12.26 8.96 -12.07
CA LYS A 29 12.98 8.20 -11.03
C LYS A 29 12.40 8.39 -9.63
N SER A 30 11.93 9.60 -9.33
CA SER A 30 11.30 9.88 -8.04
C SER A 30 10.01 9.08 -7.85
N ALA A 31 9.25 8.90 -8.93
CA ALA A 31 8.06 8.07 -8.89
C ALA A 31 8.41 6.61 -8.59
N GLY A 32 9.50 6.11 -9.16
CA GLY A 32 9.97 4.75 -8.86
C GLY A 32 10.31 4.56 -7.38
N ARG A 33 10.92 5.57 -6.76
CA ARG A 33 11.20 5.53 -5.33
C ARG A 33 9.88 5.47 -4.53
N ARG A 34 8.90 6.26 -4.91
CA ARG A 34 7.58 6.25 -4.24
C ARG A 34 6.87 4.91 -4.40
N VAL A 35 7.01 4.26 -5.55
CA VAL A 35 6.47 2.90 -5.77
C VAL A 35 7.06 1.93 -4.75
N ARG A 36 8.38 1.96 -4.57
CA ARG A 36 9.06 1.06 -3.63
C ARG A 36 8.66 1.35 -2.18
N VAL A 37 8.54 2.62 -1.80
CA VAL A 37 8.10 3.00 -0.47
C VAL A 37 6.67 2.54 -0.22
N ALA A 38 5.78 2.78 -1.19
CA ALA A 38 4.38 2.36 -1.08
C ALA A 38 4.26 0.84 -0.94
N SER A 39 5.04 0.07 -1.71
CA SER A 39 5.00 -1.38 -1.64
C SER A 39 5.43 -1.89 -0.25
N SER A 40 6.41 -1.24 0.37
CA SER A 40 6.84 -1.58 1.73
C SER A 40 5.76 -1.29 2.75
N GLU A 41 5.08 -0.16 2.62
CA GLU A 41 3.98 0.20 3.52
C GLU A 41 2.78 -0.75 3.36
N ILE A 42 2.45 -1.10 2.12
CA ILE A 42 1.38 -2.06 1.85
C ILE A 42 1.71 -3.42 2.49
N ARG A 43 2.96 -3.84 2.40
CA ARG A 43 3.40 -5.10 3.02
C ARG A 43 3.18 -5.09 4.52
N LYS A 44 3.53 -4.00 5.20
CA LYS A 44 3.34 -3.86 6.64
C LYS A 44 1.85 -3.88 7.01
N LEU A 45 1.05 -3.16 6.25
CA LEU A 45 -0.40 -3.11 6.47
C LEU A 45 -1.05 -4.47 6.23
N CYS A 46 -0.56 -5.23 5.25
CA CYS A 46 -1.07 -6.57 5.00
C CYS A 46 -0.82 -7.50 6.19
N LYS A 47 0.32 -7.38 6.87
CA LYS A 47 0.59 -8.14 8.09
C LYS A 47 -0.38 -7.76 9.20
N GLU A 48 -0.61 -6.46 9.38
CA GLU A 48 -1.52 -5.96 10.42
C GLU A 48 -2.97 -6.38 10.16
N ILE A 49 -3.44 -6.30 8.93
CA ILE A 49 -4.83 -6.66 8.61
C ILE A 49 -5.07 -8.14 8.81
N ARG A 50 -4.06 -8.97 8.54
CA ARG A 50 -4.19 -10.41 8.77
C ARG A 50 -4.33 -10.71 10.26
N LYS A 51 -3.53 -10.04 11.10
CA LYS A 51 -3.64 -10.19 12.55
C LYS A 51 -4.99 -9.74 13.08
N ALA A 52 -5.44 -8.56 12.61
CA ALA A 52 -6.73 -8.01 13.04
C ALA A 52 -7.88 -8.92 12.62
N SER A 53 -7.83 -9.46 11.40
CA SER A 53 -8.86 -10.36 10.89
C SER A 53 -8.91 -11.66 11.69
N LEU A 54 -7.74 -12.25 11.98
CA LEU A 54 -7.67 -13.46 12.79
C LEU A 54 -8.19 -13.26 14.20
N GLY A 55 -7.98 -12.07 14.77
CA GLY A 55 -8.48 -11.74 16.10
C GLY A 55 -10.00 -11.63 16.18
N MET A 56 -10.68 -11.51 15.05
CA MET A 56 -12.14 -11.43 14.99
C MET A 56 -12.78 -12.83 14.92
N ASP A 57 -12.04 -13.85 14.56
CA ASP A 57 -12.53 -15.22 14.47
C ASP A 57 -12.47 -15.88 15.85
#